data_98776351e156e936b5e4ea28232deb8d
#
_entry.id   98776351e156e936b5e4ea28232deb8d
#
_cell.length_a   1.000
_cell.length_b   1.000
_cell.length_c   1.000
_cell.angle_alpha   90.00
_cell.angle_beta   90.00
_cell.angle_gamma   90.00
#
_symmetry.space_group_name_H-M   'P 1'
#
loop_
_entity.id
_entity.type
_entity.pdbx_description
1 polymer ?
#
loop_
_entity_poly.entity_id
_entity_poly.type
_entity_poly.pdbx_seq_one_letter_code
_entity_poly.pdbx_strand_id
1 'polypeptide(L)'
;ASYAIAYALSDRNPDEALVKAAEEGRLNTREDYRREVLRLLKDEKAFLGEVDPTVNGLHLRSHKVSHPKINRFFREFFGYPNSTKVFKDTARSGGAFMNSSRGYSGTAGWVTNEADKVVDWVLKEDQDVFEKLLTTDDFFVLHRHNNEEGAKIIASWKAVWEALKDTGWE
;
A
#
# COMPACT_ATOMS: atom_id res chain seq x y z
N ALA A 1 10.38 7.47 -25.84
CA ALA A 1 9.04 6.88 -25.71
C ALA A 1 9.04 5.72 -24.69
N SER A 2 9.92 4.70 -24.86
CA SER A 2 9.92 3.50 -23.99
C SER A 2 10.08 3.81 -22.50
N TYR A 3 11.04 4.64 -22.14
CA TYR A 3 11.23 5.07 -20.74
C TYR A 3 10.03 5.83 -20.18
N ALA A 4 9.38 6.68 -20.99
CA ALA A 4 8.20 7.41 -20.55
C ALA A 4 7.03 6.47 -20.23
N ILE A 5 6.79 5.45 -21.05
CA ILE A 5 5.76 4.43 -20.82
C ILE A 5 6.07 3.64 -19.56
N ALA A 6 7.29 3.11 -19.44
CA ALA A 6 7.70 2.29 -18.32
C ALA A 6 7.62 3.07 -17.00
N TYR A 7 8.14 4.29 -16.99
CA TYR A 7 8.09 5.16 -15.83
C TYR A 7 6.65 5.55 -15.47
N ALA A 8 5.82 5.87 -16.46
CA ALA A 8 4.42 6.21 -16.22
C ALA A 8 3.64 5.08 -15.54
N LEU A 9 3.95 3.81 -15.86
CA LEU A 9 3.23 2.65 -15.36
C LEU A 9 3.82 2.06 -14.07
N SER A 10 5.16 2.04 -13.92
CA SER A 10 5.80 1.21 -12.90
C SER A 10 6.94 1.86 -12.13
N ASP A 11 7.38 3.07 -12.48
CA ASP A 11 8.60 3.70 -11.97
C ASP A 11 9.89 2.87 -12.22
N ARG A 12 9.88 2.00 -13.23
CA ARG A 12 10.99 1.10 -13.56
C ARG A 12 11.55 1.41 -14.93
N ASN A 13 12.72 0.84 -15.20
CA ASN A 13 13.27 0.83 -16.56
C ASN A 13 12.36 0.01 -17.50
N PRO A 14 12.31 0.36 -18.79
CA PRO A 14 11.57 -0.40 -19.78
C PRO A 14 12.12 -1.83 -19.89
N ASP A 15 11.24 -2.80 -20.15
CA ASP A 15 11.62 -4.14 -20.50
C ASP A 15 12.26 -4.19 -21.90
N GLU A 16 12.94 -5.28 -22.23
CA GLU A 16 13.63 -5.46 -23.51
C GLU A 16 12.67 -5.32 -24.69
N ALA A 17 11.45 -5.80 -24.57
CA ALA A 17 10.45 -5.73 -25.63
C ALA A 17 10.06 -4.28 -25.93
N LEU A 18 9.92 -3.45 -24.89
CA LEU A 18 9.59 -2.04 -25.03
C LEU A 18 10.76 -1.22 -25.59
N VAL A 19 12.01 -1.56 -25.19
CA VAL A 19 13.23 -0.96 -25.78
C VAL A 19 13.30 -1.29 -27.25
N LYS A 20 13.17 -2.56 -27.62
CA LYS A 20 13.17 -3.02 -29.01
C LYS A 20 12.06 -2.39 -29.84
N ALA A 21 10.86 -2.23 -29.29
CA ALA A 21 9.78 -1.54 -29.96
C ALA A 21 10.11 -0.07 -30.29
N ALA A 22 10.86 0.59 -29.39
CA ALA A 22 11.32 1.95 -29.64
C ALA A 22 12.41 2.01 -30.75
N GLU A 23 13.37 1.09 -30.69
CA GLU A 23 14.48 1.01 -31.68
C GLU A 23 13.97 0.68 -33.07
N GLU A 24 12.97 -0.17 -33.18
CA GLU A 24 12.34 -0.55 -34.47
C GLU A 24 11.30 0.47 -34.97
N GLY A 25 11.14 1.60 -34.32
CA GLY A 25 10.17 2.62 -34.71
C GLY A 25 8.70 2.24 -34.51
N ARG A 26 8.42 1.26 -33.66
CA ARG A 26 7.07 0.76 -33.34
C ARG A 26 6.42 1.48 -32.13
N LEU A 27 6.89 2.69 -31.81
CA LEU A 27 6.30 3.58 -30.80
C LEU A 27 6.11 4.98 -31.37
N ASN A 28 5.45 5.08 -32.54
CA ASN A 28 5.26 6.35 -33.23
C ASN A 28 3.80 6.79 -33.30
N THR A 29 2.85 5.85 -33.16
CA THR A 29 1.43 6.13 -33.22
C THR A 29 0.72 5.90 -31.88
N ARG A 30 -0.49 6.45 -31.74
CA ARG A 30 -1.31 6.21 -30.56
C ARG A 30 -1.65 4.72 -30.40
N GLU A 31 -1.83 4.01 -31.49
CA GLU A 31 -2.09 2.58 -31.52
C GLU A 31 -0.89 1.78 -31.05
N ASP A 32 0.30 2.19 -31.40
CA ASP A 32 1.55 1.59 -30.92
C ASP A 32 1.67 1.74 -29.39
N TYR A 33 1.47 2.95 -28.89
CA TYR A 33 1.46 3.20 -27.44
C TYR A 33 0.41 2.34 -26.72
N ARG A 34 -0.81 2.33 -27.25
CA ARG A 34 -1.91 1.54 -26.67
C ARG A 34 -1.57 0.06 -26.61
N ARG A 35 -0.98 -0.48 -27.67
CA ARG A 35 -0.57 -1.90 -27.73
C ARG A 35 0.43 -2.23 -26.64
N GLU A 36 1.50 -1.45 -26.50
CA GLU A 36 2.54 -1.69 -25.51
C GLU A 36 2.05 -1.46 -24.08
N VAL A 37 1.25 -0.44 -23.83
CA VAL A 37 0.61 -0.21 -22.52
C VAL A 37 -0.27 -1.40 -22.14
N LEU A 38 -1.14 -1.88 -23.04
CA LEU A 38 -1.99 -3.04 -22.76
C LEU A 38 -1.19 -4.33 -22.57
N ARG A 39 -0.08 -4.51 -23.29
CA ARG A 39 0.85 -5.63 -23.08
C ARG A 39 1.42 -5.60 -21.68
N LEU A 40 1.94 -4.45 -21.24
CA LEU A 40 2.51 -4.28 -19.91
C LEU A 40 1.47 -4.49 -18.81
N LEU A 41 0.28 -3.93 -18.96
CA LEU A 41 -0.80 -4.07 -17.97
C LEU A 41 -1.31 -5.51 -17.79
N LYS A 42 -1.09 -6.38 -18.80
CA LYS A 42 -1.44 -7.81 -18.68
C LYS A 42 -0.44 -8.63 -17.87
N ASP A 43 0.76 -8.11 -17.67
CA ASP A 43 1.80 -8.80 -16.88
C ASP A 43 1.74 -8.34 -15.42
N GLU A 44 0.81 -8.93 -14.67
CA GLU A 44 0.64 -8.63 -13.24
C GLU A 44 1.94 -8.81 -12.43
N LYS A 45 2.81 -9.74 -12.85
CA LYS A 45 4.08 -9.98 -12.16
C LYS A 45 5.07 -8.85 -12.37
N ALA A 46 5.00 -8.14 -13.50
CA ALA A 46 5.85 -7.00 -13.77
C ALA A 46 5.55 -5.83 -12.81
N PHE A 47 4.34 -5.76 -12.29
CA PHE A 47 3.93 -4.72 -11.33
C PHE A 47 4.13 -5.12 -9.87
N LEU A 48 4.33 -6.41 -9.57
CA LEU A 48 4.54 -6.84 -8.18
C LEU A 48 5.88 -6.32 -7.65
N GLY A 49 5.82 -5.55 -6.59
CA GLY A 49 7.03 -4.98 -5.98
C GLY A 49 6.80 -4.28 -4.66
N GLU A 50 7.85 -3.69 -4.13
CA GLU A 50 7.78 -2.89 -2.92
C GLU A 50 7.47 -1.44 -3.27
N VAL A 51 6.69 -0.78 -2.43
CA VAL A 51 6.46 0.66 -2.55
C VAL A 51 7.77 1.39 -2.26
N ASP A 52 8.03 2.48 -3.00
CA ASP A 52 9.24 3.28 -2.87
C ASP A 52 9.53 3.61 -1.38
N PRO A 53 10.68 3.22 -0.84
CA PRO A 53 11.03 3.45 0.56
C PRO A 53 11.18 4.93 0.89
N THR A 54 11.40 5.82 -0.07
CA THR A 54 11.49 7.26 0.18
C THR A 54 10.19 7.86 0.70
N VAL A 55 9.07 7.20 0.43
CA VAL A 55 7.73 7.59 0.90
C VAL A 55 7.38 6.95 2.25
N ASN A 56 8.20 6.00 2.72
CA ASN A 56 7.85 5.16 3.87
C ASN A 56 8.23 5.77 5.23
N GLY A 57 9.01 6.84 5.27
CA GLY A 57 9.62 7.25 6.53
C GLY A 57 10.64 6.22 7.06
N LEU A 58 11.35 6.56 8.13
CA LEU A 58 12.53 5.82 8.63
C LEU A 58 12.24 4.40 9.17
N HIS A 59 11.00 4.03 9.38
CA HIS A 59 10.67 2.82 10.16
C HIS A 59 9.64 1.89 9.50
N LEU A 60 9.23 2.19 8.27
CA LEU A 60 8.22 1.39 7.59
C LEU A 60 8.86 0.32 6.71
N ARG A 61 8.58 -0.94 7.01
CA ARG A 61 8.89 -2.03 6.08
C ARG A 61 7.82 -2.06 5.00
N SER A 62 8.27 -1.94 3.76
CA SER A 62 7.40 -2.13 2.61
C SER A 62 7.11 -3.61 2.38
N HIS A 63 5.87 -3.92 2.13
CA HIS A 63 5.48 -5.24 1.63
C HIS A 63 5.33 -5.20 0.11
N LYS A 64 5.47 -6.36 -0.52
CA LYS A 64 5.14 -6.49 -1.94
C LYS A 64 3.65 -6.29 -2.15
N VAL A 65 3.32 -5.37 -3.03
CA VAL A 65 1.96 -5.04 -3.47
C VAL A 65 1.87 -5.20 -4.98
N SER A 66 0.64 -5.31 -5.50
CA SER A 66 0.41 -5.52 -6.93
C SER A 66 0.82 -4.31 -7.78
N HIS A 67 0.65 -3.11 -7.26
CA HIS A 67 0.90 -1.87 -8.00
C HIS A 67 1.60 -0.83 -7.09
N PRO A 68 2.93 -0.96 -6.86
CA PRO A 68 3.67 -0.09 -5.94
C PRO A 68 3.50 1.39 -6.23
N LYS A 69 3.49 1.78 -7.51
CA LYS A 69 3.31 3.18 -7.91
C LYS A 69 1.94 3.72 -7.52
N ILE A 70 0.88 2.95 -7.70
CA ILE A 70 -0.47 3.36 -7.31
C ILE A 70 -0.59 3.40 -5.78
N ASN A 71 -0.04 2.40 -5.09
CA ASN A 71 0.03 2.43 -3.62
C ASN A 71 0.79 3.66 -3.11
N ARG A 72 1.93 4.02 -3.75
CA ARG A 72 2.66 5.24 -3.42
C ARG A 72 1.77 6.48 -3.58
N PHE A 73 1.04 6.60 -4.68
CA PHE A 73 0.10 7.70 -4.88
C PHE A 73 -0.90 7.80 -3.73
N PHE A 74 -1.52 6.71 -3.31
CA PHE A 74 -2.48 6.73 -2.21
C PHE A 74 -1.83 6.97 -0.85
N ARG A 75 -0.62 6.49 -0.61
CA ARG A 75 0.16 6.85 0.57
C ARG A 75 0.38 8.36 0.68
N GLU A 76 0.74 8.99 -0.43
CA GLU A 76 0.93 10.45 -0.49
C GLU A 76 -0.40 11.20 -0.36
N PHE A 77 -1.42 10.76 -1.08
CA PHE A 77 -2.73 11.39 -1.12
C PHE A 77 -3.44 11.37 0.25
N PHE A 78 -3.50 10.23 0.90
CA PHE A 78 -4.11 10.10 2.22
C PHE A 78 -3.16 10.46 3.37
N GLY A 79 -1.87 10.48 3.15
CA GLY A 79 -0.86 10.83 4.14
C GLY A 79 -0.70 9.82 5.28
N TYR A 80 -1.20 8.60 5.16
CA TYR A 80 -1.18 7.61 6.23
C TYR A 80 0.23 7.12 6.66
N PRO A 81 1.30 7.20 5.86
CA PRO A 81 2.66 6.96 6.35
C PRO A 81 3.10 7.93 7.45
N ASN A 82 2.41 9.07 7.55
CA ASN A 82 2.64 10.06 8.61
C ASN A 82 1.87 9.73 9.91
N SER A 83 1.18 8.60 9.98
CA SER A 83 0.40 8.18 11.15
C SER A 83 1.22 8.10 12.44
N THR A 84 2.54 7.92 12.35
CA THR A 84 3.46 7.99 13.51
C THR A 84 3.33 9.29 14.28
N LYS A 85 2.99 10.39 13.61
CA LYS A 85 2.78 11.70 14.26
C LYS A 85 1.54 11.73 15.16
N VAL A 86 0.59 10.84 14.92
CA VAL A 86 -0.63 10.73 15.73
C VAL A 86 -0.32 10.25 17.14
N PHE A 87 0.67 9.40 17.30
CA PHE A 87 1.00 8.80 18.58
C PHE A 87 1.65 9.76 19.59
N LYS A 88 2.09 10.96 19.17
CA LYS A 88 2.64 12.03 20.04
C LYS A 88 3.64 11.53 21.10
N ASP A 89 4.35 10.46 20.78
CA ASP A 89 5.13 9.67 21.74
C ASP A 89 6.26 10.46 22.37
N THR A 90 6.97 11.26 21.56
CA THR A 90 8.11 12.04 22.03
C THR A 90 7.73 13.06 23.10
N ALA A 91 6.55 13.67 22.95
CA ALA A 91 6.08 14.68 23.91
C ALA A 91 5.56 14.07 25.22
N ARG A 92 5.05 12.84 25.19
CA ARG A 92 4.41 12.20 26.35
C ARG A 92 5.28 11.22 27.10
N SER A 93 6.09 10.46 26.39
CA SER A 93 6.86 9.33 26.95
C SER A 93 8.35 9.42 26.74
N GLY A 94 8.86 10.57 26.22
CA GLY A 94 10.26 10.71 25.87
C GLY A 94 10.75 9.75 24.78
N GLY A 95 9.81 9.29 23.94
CA GLY A 95 10.11 8.35 22.86
C GLY A 95 10.08 6.87 23.27
N ALA A 96 9.59 6.54 24.47
CA ALA A 96 9.57 5.17 24.97
C ALA A 96 8.78 4.21 24.06
N PHE A 97 7.66 4.66 23.50
CA PHE A 97 6.89 3.86 22.57
C PHE A 97 7.64 3.64 21.25
N MET A 98 8.19 4.69 20.64
CA MET A 98 8.97 4.59 19.40
C MET A 98 10.24 3.76 19.57
N ASN A 99 10.83 3.79 20.74
CA ASN A 99 12.01 2.98 21.08
C ASN A 99 11.66 1.54 21.47
N SER A 100 10.39 1.23 21.68
CA SER A 100 9.93 -0.13 21.91
C SER A 100 9.91 -0.95 20.62
N SER A 101 9.91 -2.27 20.73
CA SER A 101 9.77 -3.16 19.58
C SER A 101 8.41 -2.98 18.84
N ARG A 102 7.42 -2.43 19.51
CA ARG A 102 6.12 -2.11 18.92
C ARG A 102 6.15 -0.81 18.13
N GLY A 103 6.87 0.21 18.59
CA GLY A 103 6.99 1.48 17.90
C GLY A 103 7.93 1.39 16.69
N TYR A 104 9.11 0.84 16.88
CA TYR A 104 10.16 0.85 15.86
C TYR A 104 9.84 0.06 14.59
N SER A 105 9.22 -1.09 14.71
CA SER A 105 8.87 -1.93 13.55
C SER A 105 7.43 -2.44 13.61
N GLY A 106 6.69 -2.00 14.60
CA GLY A 106 5.40 -2.58 14.93
C GLY A 106 4.23 -1.72 14.47
N THR A 107 3.66 -0.95 15.38
CA THR A 107 2.31 -0.39 15.17
C THR A 107 2.22 0.55 13.97
N ALA A 108 3.12 1.50 13.84
CA ALA A 108 3.07 2.47 12.74
C ALA A 108 3.29 1.82 11.36
N GLY A 109 4.26 0.89 11.27
CA GLY A 109 4.51 0.14 10.04
C GLY A 109 3.35 -0.78 9.68
N TRP A 110 2.76 -1.41 10.68
CA TRP A 110 1.61 -2.31 10.47
C TRP A 110 0.37 -1.56 10.01
N VAL A 111 0.03 -0.44 10.63
CA VAL A 111 -1.09 0.41 10.22
C VAL A 111 -0.93 0.88 8.77
N THR A 112 0.29 1.28 8.36
CA THR A 112 0.55 1.64 6.96
C THR A 112 0.37 0.45 6.03
N ASN A 113 0.89 -0.72 6.41
CA ASN A 113 0.76 -1.92 5.59
C ASN A 113 -0.69 -2.44 5.53
N GLU A 114 -1.47 -2.26 6.57
CA GLU A 114 -2.90 -2.56 6.58
C GLU A 114 -3.66 -1.65 5.61
N ALA A 115 -3.37 -0.35 5.62
CA ALA A 115 -3.92 0.58 4.64
C ALA A 115 -3.50 0.24 3.20
N ASP A 116 -2.24 -0.13 2.97
CA ASP A 116 -1.78 -0.61 1.65
C ASP A 116 -2.55 -1.84 1.19
N LYS A 117 -2.96 -2.72 2.11
CA LYS A 117 -3.76 -3.90 1.77
C LYS A 117 -5.18 -3.56 1.37
N VAL A 118 -5.78 -2.55 1.97
CA VAL A 118 -7.08 -2.03 1.51
C VAL A 118 -6.96 -1.50 0.09
N VAL A 119 -5.95 -0.67 -0.18
CA VAL A 119 -5.69 -0.15 -1.53
C VAL A 119 -5.46 -1.27 -2.54
N ASP A 120 -4.58 -2.22 -2.22
CA ASP A 120 -4.24 -3.36 -3.09
C ASP A 120 -5.48 -4.24 -3.39
N TRP A 121 -6.32 -4.44 -2.40
CA TRP A 121 -7.56 -5.20 -2.55
C TRP A 121 -8.56 -4.49 -3.45
N VAL A 122 -8.82 -3.21 -3.24
CA VAL A 122 -9.75 -2.42 -4.07
C VAL A 122 -9.24 -2.33 -5.51
N LEU A 123 -7.91 -2.16 -5.70
CA LEU A 123 -7.31 -2.15 -7.05
C LEU A 123 -7.47 -3.49 -7.78
N LYS A 124 -7.41 -4.62 -7.07
CA LYS A 124 -7.60 -5.94 -7.68
C LYS A 124 -9.02 -6.19 -8.13
N GLU A 125 -9.99 -5.62 -7.44
CA GLU A 125 -11.38 -5.72 -7.85
C GLU A 125 -11.71 -4.84 -9.06
N ASP A 126 -10.92 -3.79 -9.31
CA ASP A 126 -11.00 -2.87 -10.46
C ASP A 126 -12.42 -2.35 -10.75
N GLN A 127 -13.19 -2.10 -9.69
CA GLN A 127 -14.55 -1.59 -9.76
C GLN A 127 -14.72 -0.43 -8.79
N ASP A 128 -15.16 0.72 -9.31
CA ASP A 128 -15.49 1.91 -8.52
C ASP A 128 -14.38 2.28 -7.50
N VAL A 129 -13.12 2.20 -7.95
CA VAL A 129 -11.92 2.25 -7.11
C VAL A 129 -11.92 3.44 -6.16
N PHE A 130 -12.16 4.66 -6.67
CA PHE A 130 -12.13 5.86 -5.83
C PHE A 130 -13.30 5.90 -4.86
N GLU A 131 -14.49 5.51 -5.28
CA GLU A 131 -15.65 5.45 -4.41
C GLU A 131 -15.43 4.45 -3.28
N LYS A 132 -14.99 3.24 -3.60
CA LYS A 132 -14.67 2.21 -2.60
C LYS A 132 -13.59 2.65 -1.62
N LEU A 133 -12.51 3.26 -2.08
CA LEU A 133 -11.44 3.75 -1.20
C LEU A 133 -11.89 4.86 -0.25
N LEU A 134 -12.92 5.62 -0.61
CA LEU A 134 -13.45 6.70 0.22
C LEU A 134 -14.62 6.27 1.12
N THR A 135 -15.28 5.16 0.81
CA THR A 135 -16.53 4.77 1.48
C THR A 135 -16.48 3.40 2.15
N THR A 136 -15.44 2.57 1.86
CA THR A 136 -15.34 1.26 2.49
C THR A 136 -15.10 1.37 4.00
N ASP A 137 -15.78 0.54 4.75
CA ASP A 137 -15.54 0.26 6.17
C ASP A 137 -14.78 -1.07 6.38
N ASP A 138 -14.37 -1.71 5.29
CA ASP A 138 -13.50 -2.87 5.34
C ASP A 138 -12.08 -2.48 5.75
N PHE A 139 -11.45 -3.35 6.53
CA PHE A 139 -10.08 -3.17 6.98
C PHE A 139 -9.32 -4.50 7.03
N PHE A 140 -8.01 -4.42 6.93
CA PHE A 140 -7.12 -5.57 7.08
C PHE A 140 -6.36 -5.47 8.39
N VAL A 141 -6.20 -6.62 9.05
CA VAL A 141 -5.34 -6.73 10.22
C VAL A 141 -4.17 -7.64 9.86
N LEU A 142 -2.98 -7.07 9.84
CA LEU A 142 -1.76 -7.85 9.64
C LEU A 142 -1.37 -8.55 10.92
N HIS A 143 -1.28 -9.85 10.85
CA HIS A 143 -0.92 -10.72 11.98
C HIS A 143 0.27 -11.61 11.64
N ARG A 144 1.05 -12.00 12.65
CA ARG A 144 2.23 -12.86 12.45
C ARG A 144 1.88 -14.29 12.10
N HIS A 145 0.65 -14.69 12.38
CA HIS A 145 0.16 -16.05 12.24
C HIS A 145 -0.80 -16.17 11.05
N ASN A 146 -1.65 -17.15 11.07
CA ASN A 146 -2.62 -17.40 10.03
C ASN A 146 -3.90 -16.57 10.22
N ASN A 147 -4.76 -16.56 9.21
CA ASN A 147 -6.01 -15.81 9.23
C ASN A 147 -6.97 -16.26 10.33
N GLU A 148 -6.92 -17.54 10.74
CA GLU A 148 -7.77 -18.07 11.81
C GLU A 148 -7.42 -17.45 13.17
N GLU A 149 -6.13 -17.35 13.48
CA GLU A 149 -5.68 -16.69 14.70
C GLU A 149 -5.96 -15.19 14.69
N GLY A 150 -5.80 -14.53 13.54
CA GLY A 150 -6.18 -13.14 13.34
C GLY A 150 -7.68 -12.93 13.61
N ALA A 151 -8.54 -13.79 13.09
CA ALA A 151 -9.98 -13.74 13.32
C ALA A 151 -10.36 -13.91 14.80
N LYS A 152 -9.67 -14.80 15.53
CA LYS A 152 -9.86 -14.96 16.98
C LYS A 152 -9.49 -13.71 17.77
N ILE A 153 -8.41 -13.03 17.37
CA ILE A 153 -8.00 -11.76 17.99
C ILE A 153 -9.05 -10.68 17.74
N ILE A 154 -9.53 -10.53 16.51
CA ILE A 154 -10.58 -9.56 16.16
C ILE A 154 -11.85 -9.85 16.99
N ALA A 155 -12.26 -11.11 17.07
CA ALA A 155 -13.43 -11.50 17.85
C ALA A 155 -13.27 -11.16 19.34
N SER A 156 -12.07 -11.36 19.92
CA SER A 156 -11.79 -11.00 21.31
C SER A 156 -11.84 -9.50 21.56
N TRP A 157 -11.31 -8.69 20.65
CA TRP A 157 -11.40 -7.23 20.73
C TRP A 157 -12.83 -6.72 20.60
N LYS A 158 -13.64 -7.31 19.72
CA LYS A 158 -15.07 -6.99 19.60
C LYS A 158 -15.80 -7.30 20.91
N ALA A 159 -15.52 -8.44 21.53
CA ALA A 159 -16.11 -8.80 22.82
C ALA A 159 -15.73 -7.81 23.94
N VAL A 160 -14.47 -7.38 23.99
CA VAL A 160 -14.01 -6.36 24.94
C VAL A 160 -14.73 -5.02 24.69
N TRP A 161 -14.81 -4.59 23.43
CA TRP A 161 -15.52 -3.38 23.06
C TRP A 161 -16.99 -3.41 23.48
N GLU A 162 -17.71 -4.49 23.15
CA GLU A 162 -19.11 -4.65 23.55
C GLU A 162 -19.32 -4.61 25.06
N ALA A 163 -18.37 -5.13 25.85
CA ALA A 163 -18.41 -5.08 27.27
C ALA A 163 -18.15 -3.70 27.88
N LEU A 164 -17.40 -2.85 27.19
CA LEU A 164 -16.89 -1.58 27.72
C LEU A 164 -17.58 -0.34 27.16
N LYS A 165 -18.14 -0.39 25.94
CA LYS A 165 -18.65 0.78 25.20
C LYS A 165 -19.61 1.68 25.97
N ASP A 166 -20.36 1.12 26.94
CA ASP A 166 -21.37 1.84 27.74
C ASP A 166 -20.90 2.11 29.18
N THR A 167 -19.64 1.85 29.51
CA THR A 167 -19.13 1.97 30.88
C THR A 167 -18.44 3.29 31.20
N GLY A 168 -18.30 4.19 30.22
CA GLY A 168 -17.59 5.47 30.37
C GLY A 168 -16.10 5.33 30.69
N TRP A 169 -15.46 4.29 30.20
CA TRP A 169 -14.02 4.02 30.38
C TRP A 169 -13.09 4.91 29.53
N GLU A 170 -13.61 5.82 28.74
CA GLU A 170 -12.89 6.71 27.84
C GLU A 170 -11.90 7.67 28.52
#